data_01dab35df40ed5d1e031f7eaeb257a92
#
_entry.id   01dab35df40ed5d1e031f7eaeb257a92
#
_cell.length_a   1.000
_cell.length_b   1.000
_cell.length_c   1.000
_cell.angle_alpha   90.00
_cell.angle_beta   90.00
_cell.angle_gamma   90.00
#
_symmetry.space_group_name_H-M   'P 1'
#
loop_
_entity.id
_entity.type
_entity.pdbx_description
1 polymer ?
#
loop_
_entity_poly.entity_id
_entity_poly.type
_entity_poly.pdbx_seq_one_letter_code
_entity_poly.pdbx_strand_id
1 'polypeptide(L)'
;LSASAHMARGEDSYTVKIDLKPALDEKTLDARILRDFSAAQNRDFENSLSALLPKSMIPVVIARSGIDPMQKVNSITKQQRRALLETIKCFSVPIACKAPVEDAIVASGGVKVSEVNAKTMESKKIAGLYFAGELLDVDAYTGGFNLQIAWATGRLAGLSAAAKEFQSPEDAT
;
A
#
# COMPACT_ATOMS: atom_id res chain seq x y z
N LEU A 1 3.23 -1.71 2.73
CA LEU A 1 4.59 -1.19 2.55
C LEU A 1 4.55 0.26 2.06
N SER A 2 4.08 0.53 0.84
CA SER A 2 4.11 1.89 0.27
C SER A 2 3.34 2.93 1.11
N ALA A 3 2.24 2.54 1.76
CA ALA A 3 1.49 3.45 2.63
C ALA A 3 2.24 3.75 3.95
N SER A 4 2.95 2.77 4.52
CA SER A 4 3.66 2.94 5.79
C SER A 4 4.83 3.93 5.71
N ALA A 5 5.45 4.08 4.53
CA ALA A 5 6.51 5.06 4.29
C ALA A 5 6.01 6.51 4.46
N HIS A 6 4.73 6.77 4.15
CA HIS A 6 4.11 8.09 4.30
C HIS A 6 3.51 8.36 5.69
N MET A 7 3.52 7.36 6.57
CA MET A 7 3.04 7.55 7.95
C MET A 7 4.14 8.19 8.79
N ALA A 8 3.90 9.40 9.28
CA ALA A 8 4.84 10.13 10.13
C ALA A 8 5.23 9.31 11.38
N ARG A 9 6.40 9.62 11.94
CA ARG A 9 6.79 9.13 13.27
C ARG A 9 6.12 10.04 14.30
N GLY A 10 4.98 9.61 14.84
CA GLY A 10 4.24 10.41 15.82
C GLY A 10 2.89 9.79 16.17
N GLU A 11 2.08 10.51 16.95
CA GLU A 11 0.77 10.07 17.45
C GLU A 11 -0.39 10.29 16.44
N ASP A 12 -0.10 10.49 15.18
CA ASP A 12 -1.13 10.71 14.17
C ASP A 12 -1.98 9.46 14.00
N SER A 13 -3.29 9.64 14.04
CA SER A 13 -4.24 8.59 13.72
C SER A 13 -4.41 8.48 12.22
N TYR A 14 -4.22 7.30 11.68
CA TYR A 14 -4.41 7.03 10.25
C TYR A 14 -5.64 6.15 10.03
N THR A 15 -6.32 6.38 8.93
CA THR A 15 -7.44 5.56 8.49
C THR A 15 -7.23 5.18 7.03
N VAL A 16 -7.21 3.89 6.73
CA VAL A 16 -7.22 3.39 5.36
C VAL A 16 -8.67 3.37 4.87
N LYS A 17 -8.92 3.99 3.72
CA LYS A 17 -10.21 3.93 3.01
C LYS A 17 -10.06 3.04 1.80
N ILE A 18 -10.85 1.99 1.73
CA ILE A 18 -10.80 0.97 0.68
C ILE A 18 -12.09 1.08 -0.15
N ASP A 19 -11.94 1.28 -1.45
CA ASP A 19 -13.04 1.10 -2.39
C ASP A 19 -13.15 -0.39 -2.75
N LEU A 20 -14.20 -1.05 -2.24
CA LEU A 20 -14.41 -2.49 -2.48
C LEU A 20 -14.90 -2.80 -3.92
N LYS A 21 -15.29 -1.77 -4.69
CA LYS A 21 -15.75 -1.88 -6.08
C LYS A 21 -15.17 -0.78 -6.96
N PRO A 22 -13.84 -0.71 -7.13
CA PRO A 22 -13.18 0.41 -7.82
C PRO A 22 -13.55 0.51 -9.30
N ALA A 23 -13.97 -0.59 -9.94
CA ALA A 23 -14.42 -0.59 -11.33
C ALA A 23 -15.83 0.02 -11.54
N LEU A 24 -16.58 0.29 -10.48
CA LEU A 24 -17.92 0.86 -10.54
C LEU A 24 -17.92 2.24 -9.87
N ASP A 25 -18.35 3.27 -10.57
CA ASP A 25 -18.66 4.55 -9.96
C ASP A 25 -19.91 4.45 -9.06
N GLU A 26 -20.18 5.47 -8.25
CA GLU A 26 -21.31 5.45 -7.31
C GLU A 26 -22.66 5.26 -8.02
N LYS A 27 -22.86 5.88 -9.17
CA LYS A 27 -24.10 5.81 -9.93
C LYS A 27 -24.33 4.42 -10.49
N THR A 28 -23.30 3.82 -11.05
CA THR A 28 -23.32 2.46 -11.59
C THR A 28 -23.50 1.42 -10.50
N LEU A 29 -22.84 1.62 -9.35
CA LEU A 29 -23.00 0.75 -8.18
C LEU A 29 -24.42 0.83 -7.59
N ASP A 30 -25.02 2.03 -7.47
CA ASP A 30 -26.40 2.20 -6.98
C ASP A 30 -27.40 1.49 -7.92
N ALA A 31 -27.24 1.68 -9.23
CA ALA A 31 -28.06 0.99 -10.22
C ALA A 31 -27.90 -0.55 -10.14
N ARG A 32 -26.69 -1.03 -9.88
CA ARG A 32 -26.39 -2.46 -9.66
C ARG A 32 -27.11 -2.99 -8.42
N ILE A 33 -27.01 -2.27 -7.28
CA ILE A 33 -27.68 -2.64 -6.04
C ILE A 33 -29.19 -2.69 -6.24
N LEU A 34 -29.79 -1.69 -6.89
CA LEU A 34 -31.22 -1.68 -7.16
C LEU A 34 -31.67 -2.87 -7.99
N ARG A 35 -30.90 -3.20 -9.05
CA ARG A 35 -31.21 -4.38 -9.89
C ARG A 35 -31.14 -5.68 -9.09
N ASP A 36 -30.08 -5.87 -8.29
CA ASP A 36 -29.87 -7.07 -7.50
C ASP A 36 -30.95 -7.19 -6.41
N PHE A 37 -31.40 -6.07 -5.80
CA PHE A 37 -32.51 -6.02 -4.86
C PHE A 37 -33.86 -6.31 -5.51
N SER A 38 -34.08 -5.81 -6.73
CA SER A 38 -35.32 -6.12 -7.46
C SER A 38 -35.47 -7.60 -7.78
N ALA A 39 -34.36 -8.30 -7.99
CA ALA A 39 -34.34 -9.75 -8.20
C ALA A 39 -34.49 -10.57 -6.89
N ALA A 40 -34.32 -9.93 -5.74
CA ALA A 40 -34.26 -10.61 -4.43
C ALA A 40 -35.27 -10.05 -3.40
N GLN A 41 -36.38 -9.45 -3.84
CA GLN A 41 -37.30 -8.63 -3.01
C GLN A 41 -37.79 -9.31 -1.71
N ASN A 42 -38.03 -10.61 -1.74
CA ASN A 42 -38.53 -11.35 -0.61
C ASN A 42 -37.46 -12.04 0.25
N ARG A 43 -36.18 -11.87 -0.13
CA ARG A 43 -35.06 -12.41 0.65
C ARG A 43 -34.69 -11.47 1.80
N ASP A 44 -34.05 -12.05 2.80
CA ASP A 44 -33.41 -11.27 3.85
C ASP A 44 -32.15 -10.57 3.28
N PHE A 45 -31.84 -9.42 3.83
CA PHE A 45 -30.76 -8.58 3.33
C PHE A 45 -29.43 -9.32 3.28
N GLU A 46 -29.08 -10.09 4.31
CA GLU A 46 -27.84 -10.88 4.35
C GLU A 46 -27.68 -11.84 3.17
N ASN A 47 -28.79 -12.38 2.66
CA ASN A 47 -28.83 -13.34 1.57
C ASN A 47 -28.85 -12.68 0.18
N SER A 48 -28.96 -11.36 0.12
CA SER A 48 -29.05 -10.60 -1.14
C SER A 48 -27.71 -10.12 -1.68
N LEU A 49 -26.65 -10.12 -0.87
CA LEU A 49 -25.35 -9.51 -1.20
C LEU A 49 -24.35 -10.48 -1.86
N SER A 50 -24.70 -11.76 -2.01
CA SER A 50 -23.77 -12.79 -2.51
C SER A 50 -23.29 -12.59 -3.95
N ALA A 51 -24.07 -11.91 -4.78
CA ALA A 51 -23.67 -11.53 -6.14
C ALA A 51 -22.77 -10.27 -6.18
N LEU A 52 -22.75 -9.50 -5.10
CA LEU A 52 -22.03 -8.23 -5.01
C LEU A 52 -20.71 -8.34 -4.24
N LEU A 53 -20.66 -9.14 -3.19
CA LEU A 53 -19.55 -9.24 -2.26
C LEU A 53 -19.10 -10.69 -2.03
N PRO A 54 -17.79 -10.93 -1.75
CA PRO A 54 -17.35 -12.22 -1.24
C PRO A 54 -18.05 -12.60 0.06
N LYS A 55 -18.33 -13.89 0.26
CA LYS A 55 -19.07 -14.38 1.43
C LYS A 55 -18.50 -13.91 2.77
N SER A 56 -17.16 -13.87 2.90
CA SER A 56 -16.48 -13.42 4.12
C SER A 56 -16.65 -11.92 4.42
N MET A 57 -16.94 -11.11 3.40
CA MET A 57 -17.14 -9.66 3.57
C MET A 57 -18.58 -9.28 3.90
N ILE A 58 -19.56 -10.14 3.59
CA ILE A 58 -20.97 -9.85 3.78
C ILE A 58 -21.30 -9.47 5.24
N PRO A 59 -20.95 -10.28 6.26
CA PRO A 59 -21.26 -9.94 7.66
C PRO A 59 -20.64 -8.60 8.09
N VAL A 60 -19.42 -8.31 7.63
CA VAL A 60 -18.71 -7.08 7.99
C VAL A 60 -19.36 -5.85 7.36
N VAL A 61 -19.76 -5.94 6.10
CA VAL A 61 -20.44 -4.84 5.39
C VAL A 61 -21.83 -4.61 5.97
N ILE A 62 -22.58 -5.66 6.31
CA ILE A 62 -23.89 -5.57 6.97
C ILE A 62 -23.74 -4.81 8.30
N ALA A 63 -22.85 -5.25 9.17
CA ALA A 63 -22.64 -4.62 10.48
C ALA A 63 -22.28 -3.13 10.35
N ARG A 64 -21.53 -2.75 9.31
CA ARG A 64 -21.13 -1.35 9.08
C ARG A 64 -22.18 -0.51 8.38
N SER A 65 -23.05 -1.10 7.57
CA SER A 65 -24.15 -0.39 6.91
C SER A 65 -25.27 -0.01 7.86
N GLY A 66 -25.34 -0.64 9.05
CA GLY A 66 -26.40 -0.44 10.04
C GLY A 66 -27.77 -0.98 9.60
N ILE A 67 -27.82 -1.84 8.59
CA ILE A 67 -29.05 -2.46 8.11
C ILE A 67 -29.22 -3.80 8.82
N ASP A 68 -30.43 -4.07 9.32
CA ASP A 68 -30.76 -5.35 9.94
C ASP A 68 -30.57 -6.50 8.92
N PRO A 69 -29.74 -7.52 9.20
CA PRO A 69 -29.52 -8.66 8.32
C PRO A 69 -30.80 -9.40 7.92
N MET A 70 -31.80 -9.46 8.82
CA MET A 70 -33.09 -10.11 8.59
C MET A 70 -34.13 -9.22 7.92
N GLN A 71 -33.82 -7.94 7.70
CA GLN A 71 -34.71 -7.02 7.01
C GLN A 71 -34.98 -7.51 5.58
N LYS A 72 -36.24 -7.53 5.17
CA LYS A 72 -36.59 -7.88 3.78
C LYS A 72 -36.08 -6.81 2.81
N VAL A 73 -35.52 -7.25 1.71
CA VAL A 73 -34.90 -6.38 0.70
C VAL A 73 -35.86 -5.33 0.16
N ASN A 74 -37.14 -5.68 -0.04
CA ASN A 74 -38.19 -4.77 -0.50
C ASN A 74 -38.53 -3.65 0.50
N SER A 75 -38.15 -3.79 1.77
CA SER A 75 -38.37 -2.76 2.80
C SER A 75 -37.14 -1.87 3.05
N ILE A 76 -36.02 -2.11 2.33
CA ILE A 76 -34.82 -1.28 2.43
C ILE A 76 -35.08 0.10 1.85
N THR A 77 -34.91 1.12 2.69
CA THR A 77 -35.11 2.50 2.30
C THR A 77 -33.99 3.04 1.41
N LYS A 78 -34.25 4.15 0.71
CA LYS A 78 -33.21 4.85 -0.07
C LYS A 78 -32.03 5.28 0.79
N GLN A 79 -32.28 5.68 2.03
CA GLN A 79 -31.23 6.09 2.96
C GLN A 79 -30.35 4.90 3.36
N GLN A 80 -30.94 3.75 3.69
CA GLN A 80 -30.20 2.52 4.00
C GLN A 80 -29.37 2.04 2.81
N ARG A 81 -29.95 2.09 1.59
CA ARG A 81 -29.21 1.76 0.37
C ARG A 81 -28.03 2.70 0.14
N ARG A 82 -28.20 4.00 0.42
CA ARG A 82 -27.10 4.97 0.35
C ARG A 82 -26.00 4.65 1.36
N ALA A 83 -26.33 4.29 2.59
CA ALA A 83 -25.37 3.88 3.62
C ALA A 83 -24.59 2.62 3.20
N LEU A 84 -25.28 1.63 2.60
CA LEU A 84 -24.61 0.45 2.02
C LEU A 84 -23.63 0.84 0.92
N LEU A 85 -24.03 1.69 0.00
CA LEU A 85 -23.19 2.17 -1.09
C LEU A 85 -21.95 2.88 -0.55
N GLU A 86 -22.10 3.79 0.40
CA GLU A 86 -20.99 4.50 1.05
C GLU A 86 -20.05 3.54 1.80
N THR A 87 -20.60 2.53 2.48
CA THR A 87 -19.81 1.49 3.13
C THR A 87 -18.95 0.73 2.11
N ILE A 88 -19.47 0.43 0.93
CA ILE A 88 -18.74 -0.28 -0.13
C ILE A 88 -17.69 0.62 -0.79
N LYS A 89 -18.00 1.88 -1.05
CA LYS A 89 -17.11 2.83 -1.73
C LYS A 89 -16.04 3.41 -0.80
N CYS A 90 -16.30 3.44 0.49
CA CYS A 90 -15.40 4.02 1.47
C CYS A 90 -15.30 3.14 2.72
N PHE A 91 -14.87 1.89 2.52
CA PHE A 91 -14.67 0.96 3.63
C PHE A 91 -13.46 1.39 4.47
N SER A 92 -13.73 1.99 5.62
CA SER A 92 -12.73 2.63 6.45
C SER A 92 -12.18 1.67 7.51
N VAL A 93 -10.85 1.56 7.59
CA VAL A 93 -10.14 0.74 8.59
C VAL A 93 -9.18 1.64 9.36
N PRO A 94 -9.42 1.89 10.65
CA PRO A 94 -8.47 2.64 11.46
C PRO A 94 -7.19 1.82 11.65
N ILE A 95 -6.04 2.49 11.57
CA ILE A 95 -4.73 1.90 11.84
C ILE A 95 -4.34 2.27 13.27
N ALA A 96 -4.12 1.29 14.11
CA ALA A 96 -3.69 1.51 15.49
C ALA A 96 -2.21 1.89 15.57
N CYS A 97 -1.34 1.19 14.83
CA CYS A 97 0.11 1.42 14.81
C CYS A 97 0.73 0.78 13.56
N LYS A 98 2.00 1.08 13.31
CA LYS A 98 2.83 0.31 12.38
C LYS A 98 3.15 -1.06 13.00
N ALA A 99 3.40 -2.06 12.16
CA ALA A 99 3.95 -3.34 12.61
C ALA A 99 5.34 -3.12 13.26
N PRO A 100 5.79 -4.05 14.14
CA PRO A 100 7.14 -4.03 14.68
C PRO A 100 8.21 -3.97 13.57
N VAL A 101 9.37 -3.39 13.89
CA VAL A 101 10.47 -3.22 12.91
C VAL A 101 10.98 -4.58 12.44
N GLU A 102 10.90 -5.60 13.28
CA GLU A 102 11.31 -6.97 13.00
C GLU A 102 10.49 -7.62 11.86
N ASP A 103 9.25 -7.13 11.65
CA ASP A 103 8.37 -7.58 10.58
C ASP A 103 8.51 -6.72 9.30
N ALA A 104 9.42 -5.73 9.30
CA ALA A 104 9.58 -4.83 8.16
C ALA A 104 10.24 -5.56 6.98
N ILE A 105 9.58 -5.49 5.82
CA ILE A 105 10.14 -6.04 4.55
C ILE A 105 11.15 -5.05 3.94
N VAL A 106 10.96 -3.75 4.17
CA VAL A 106 11.84 -2.67 3.71
C VAL A 106 12.03 -1.69 4.86
N ALA A 107 13.27 -1.33 5.15
CA ALA A 107 13.60 -0.27 6.11
C ALA A 107 13.58 1.10 5.42
N SER A 108 13.20 2.12 6.17
CA SER A 108 13.30 3.52 5.74
C SER A 108 14.38 4.22 6.55
N GLY A 109 15.25 4.96 5.89
CA GLY A 109 16.43 5.59 6.46
C GLY A 109 17.73 4.94 5.95
N GLY A 110 18.86 5.52 6.30
CA GLY A 110 20.17 5.04 5.87
C GLY A 110 21.14 6.18 5.57
N VAL A 111 22.15 5.90 4.74
CA VAL A 111 23.12 6.88 4.29
C VAL A 111 22.46 7.84 3.31
N LYS A 112 22.50 9.13 3.62
CA LYS A 112 21.93 10.18 2.73
C LYS A 112 22.52 10.09 1.33
N VAL A 113 21.68 9.95 0.33
CA VAL A 113 22.12 9.89 -1.08
C VAL A 113 22.93 11.12 -1.53
N SER A 114 22.70 12.28 -0.90
CA SER A 114 23.49 13.50 -1.14
C SER A 114 24.95 13.37 -0.70
N GLU A 115 25.28 12.43 0.19
CA GLU A 115 26.64 12.16 0.69
C GLU A 115 27.37 11.09 -0.12
N VAL A 116 26.70 10.53 -1.13
CA VAL A 116 27.26 9.50 -2.01
C VAL A 116 27.39 10.04 -3.42
N ASN A 117 28.45 9.66 -4.11
CA ASN A 117 28.67 10.00 -5.51
C ASN A 117 27.79 9.09 -6.38
N ALA A 118 26.81 9.65 -7.08
CA ALA A 118 25.86 8.91 -7.90
C ALA A 118 26.49 8.17 -9.10
N LYS A 119 27.71 8.51 -9.50
CA LYS A 119 28.41 7.87 -10.62
C LYS A 119 29.30 6.71 -10.20
N THR A 120 29.69 6.65 -8.92
CA THR A 120 30.64 5.65 -8.41
C THR A 120 30.13 4.89 -7.19
N MET A 121 29.08 5.41 -6.54
CA MET A 121 28.59 4.94 -5.23
C MET A 121 29.60 5.13 -4.10
N GLU A 122 30.65 5.90 -4.31
CA GLU A 122 31.66 6.22 -3.30
C GLU A 122 31.15 7.32 -2.36
N SER A 123 31.52 7.21 -1.08
CA SER A 123 31.30 8.27 -0.10
C SER A 123 31.98 9.58 -0.52
N LYS A 124 31.30 10.70 -0.43
CA LYS A 124 31.91 12.03 -0.61
C LYS A 124 32.75 12.46 0.59
N LYS A 125 32.64 11.76 1.72
CA LYS A 125 33.33 12.09 2.99
C LYS A 125 34.56 11.23 3.24
N ILE A 126 34.52 9.97 2.82
CA ILE A 126 35.56 8.97 3.12
C ILE A 126 35.92 8.30 1.79
N ALA A 127 37.15 8.55 1.34
CA ALA A 127 37.68 7.94 0.12
C ALA A 127 37.82 6.40 0.28
N GLY A 128 37.45 5.64 -0.75
CA GLY A 128 37.48 4.18 -0.74
C GLY A 128 36.31 3.48 -0.06
N LEU A 129 35.37 4.24 0.53
CA LEU A 129 34.15 3.68 1.14
C LEU A 129 33.00 3.78 0.14
N TYR A 130 32.36 2.66 -0.17
CA TYR A 130 31.25 2.56 -1.12
C TYR A 130 29.99 2.09 -0.42
N PHE A 131 28.84 2.57 -0.88
CA PHE A 131 27.51 2.22 -0.37
C PHE A 131 26.64 1.67 -1.50
N ALA A 132 25.78 0.67 -1.18
CA ALA A 132 24.86 0.10 -2.15
C ALA A 132 23.61 -0.46 -1.45
N GLY A 133 22.55 -0.63 -2.23
CA GLY A 133 21.31 -1.27 -1.76
C GLY A 133 20.60 -0.49 -0.67
N GLU A 134 20.02 -1.23 0.26
CA GLU A 134 19.20 -0.68 1.37
C GLU A 134 20.00 0.06 2.45
N LEU A 135 21.33 0.11 2.35
CA LEU A 135 22.14 1.01 3.17
C LEU A 135 21.95 2.48 2.78
N LEU A 136 21.51 2.75 1.55
CA LEU A 136 21.16 4.08 1.09
C LEU A 136 19.79 4.49 1.61
N ASP A 137 19.62 5.77 1.98
CA ASP A 137 18.33 6.34 2.34
C ASP A 137 17.44 6.50 1.09
N VAL A 138 17.00 5.34 0.56
CA VAL A 138 16.11 5.22 -0.60
C VAL A 138 15.12 4.12 -0.34
N ASP A 139 13.84 4.47 -0.33
CA ASP A 139 12.74 3.51 -0.30
C ASP A 139 11.81 3.78 -1.50
N ALA A 140 11.71 2.81 -2.39
CA ALA A 140 10.84 2.86 -3.54
C ALA A 140 9.52 2.11 -3.27
N TYR A 141 8.51 2.40 -4.08
CA TYR A 141 7.24 1.67 -4.03
C TYR A 141 7.42 0.17 -4.25
N THR A 142 6.46 -0.62 -3.76
CA THR A 142 6.42 -2.06 -4.02
C THR A 142 6.31 -2.34 -5.53
N GLY A 143 6.92 -3.44 -5.99
CA GLY A 143 6.96 -3.81 -7.42
C GLY A 143 8.36 -4.14 -7.93
N GLY A 144 9.29 -4.47 -7.03
CA GLY A 144 10.66 -4.87 -7.39
C GLY A 144 11.65 -3.69 -7.53
N PHE A 145 11.20 -2.45 -7.37
CA PHE A 145 12.05 -1.26 -7.52
C PHE A 145 13.21 -1.23 -6.50
N ASN A 146 12.98 -1.64 -5.24
CA ASN A 146 14.05 -1.69 -4.24
C ASN A 146 15.14 -2.70 -4.62
N LEU A 147 14.76 -3.87 -5.15
CA LEU A 147 15.70 -4.84 -5.68
C LEU A 147 16.47 -4.30 -6.87
N GLN A 148 15.82 -3.61 -7.78
CA GLN A 148 16.47 -2.98 -8.92
C GLN A 148 17.49 -1.92 -8.49
N ILE A 149 17.16 -1.10 -7.49
CA ILE A 149 18.09 -0.13 -6.90
C ILE A 149 19.28 -0.85 -6.27
N ALA A 150 19.04 -1.92 -5.50
CA ALA A 150 20.09 -2.70 -4.85
C ALA A 150 21.06 -3.31 -5.87
N TRP A 151 20.55 -3.91 -6.94
CA TRP A 151 21.39 -4.49 -8.01
C TRP A 151 22.17 -3.43 -8.79
N ALA A 152 21.52 -2.34 -9.17
CA ALA A 152 22.16 -1.26 -9.93
C ALA A 152 23.28 -0.59 -9.14
N THR A 153 23.00 -0.23 -7.88
CA THR A 153 23.98 0.42 -7.00
C THR A 153 25.10 -0.52 -6.58
N GLY A 154 24.78 -1.82 -6.31
CA GLY A 154 25.76 -2.84 -5.99
C GLY A 154 26.74 -3.09 -7.15
N ARG A 155 26.22 -3.22 -8.38
CA ARG A 155 27.05 -3.35 -9.58
C ARG A 155 27.94 -2.14 -9.77
N LEU A 156 27.42 -0.92 -9.62
CA LEU A 156 28.16 0.30 -9.82
C LEU A 156 29.25 0.49 -8.77
N ALA A 157 28.94 0.23 -7.50
CA ALA A 157 29.91 0.26 -6.41
C ALA A 157 31.06 -0.73 -6.63
N GLY A 158 30.74 -1.96 -7.01
CA GLY A 158 31.74 -3.02 -7.26
C GLY A 158 32.67 -2.67 -8.42
N LEU A 159 32.11 -2.19 -9.55
CA LEU A 159 32.93 -1.75 -10.70
C LEU A 159 33.83 -0.56 -10.35
N SER A 160 33.32 0.40 -9.56
CA SER A 160 34.08 1.59 -9.17
C SER A 160 35.19 1.27 -8.18
N ALA A 161 34.95 0.37 -7.24
CA ALA A 161 35.95 -0.10 -6.29
C ALA A 161 37.09 -0.84 -7.00
N ALA A 162 36.75 -1.78 -7.89
CA ALA A 162 37.75 -2.52 -8.68
C ALA A 162 38.60 -1.62 -9.57
N ALA A 163 37.98 -0.63 -10.22
CA ALA A 163 38.72 0.31 -11.08
C ALA A 163 39.74 1.17 -10.29
N LYS A 164 39.49 1.39 -8.98
CA LYS A 164 40.40 2.20 -8.15
C LYS A 164 41.61 1.40 -7.64
N GLU A 165 41.47 0.09 -7.45
CA GLU A 165 42.57 -0.79 -7.10
C GLU A 165 43.60 -0.90 -8.21
N PHE A 166 43.21 -0.78 -9.48
CA PHE A 166 44.14 -0.75 -10.65
C PHE A 166 44.88 0.57 -10.84
N GLN A 167 44.53 1.61 -10.09
CA GLN A 167 45.23 2.93 -10.07
C GLN A 167 46.06 3.06 -8.78
N SER A 168 46.73 2.01 -8.33
CA SER A 168 47.64 2.11 -7.19
C SER A 168 48.91 2.89 -7.51
N PRO A 169 49.59 3.48 -6.51
CA PRO A 169 50.55 4.59 -6.69
C PRO A 169 51.88 4.23 -7.37
N GLU A 170 52.05 3.08 -7.98
CA GLU A 170 53.28 2.70 -8.70
C GLU A 170 53.37 3.26 -10.11
N ASP A 171 52.32 3.84 -10.69
CA ASP A 171 52.34 4.46 -12.02
C ASP A 171 52.57 5.98 -12.00
N ALA A 172 52.97 6.57 -10.89
CA ALA A 172 53.22 7.99 -10.69
C ALA A 172 54.72 8.29 -10.39
N THR A 173 55.65 7.58 -11.06
CA THR A 173 57.08 7.96 -11.07
C THR A 173 57.62 8.21 -12.46
#